data_b8ffa35da3241778a9a9e860fa7803b6
#
_entry.id   b8ffa35da3241778a9a9e860fa7803b6
#
_cell.length_a   1.000
_cell.length_b   1.000
_cell.length_c   1.000
_cell.angle_alpha   90.00
_cell.angle_beta   90.00
_cell.angle_gamma   90.00
#
_symmetry.space_group_name_H-M   'P 1'
#
loop_
_entity.id
_entity.type
_entity.pdbx_description
1 polymer ?
#
loop_
_entity_poly.entity_id
_entity_poly.type
_entity_poly.pdbx_seq_one_letter_code
_entity_poly.pdbx_strand_id
1 'polypeptide(L)'
;MTYEDVSLIPLTTISSKRIFLSGEGTFFTKQVIIESIAPKMITFHLYIKKEDTPMCIATMQKRRSIRKFVKKPVEGEKIDMLIEAALRSPSSRGLNPWEFIVVTEKGLLEKLSKAKPNGSEFLQNAPLGIVVCGNPEESDTWIEDTSIASMSFLLAAESIGLGGCWIQIRDRMHDYVITSEAYIREILHIPEKIRIESIIALGYAVESIPPRTKEELQYEKIYLNFYEKTYKL
;
A
#
# COMPACT_ATOMS: atom_id res chain seq x y z
N MET A 1 -16.98 -30.26 -1.59
CA MET A 1 -15.86 -30.66 -0.71
C MET A 1 -15.25 -31.91 -1.32
N THR A 2 -14.13 -31.79 -2.00
CA THR A 2 -13.40 -32.93 -2.57
C THR A 2 -12.17 -33.14 -1.70
N TYR A 3 -12.09 -34.31 -1.10
CA TYR A 3 -10.95 -34.76 -0.30
C TYR A 3 -9.98 -35.47 -1.26
N GLU A 4 -8.71 -35.08 -1.29
CA GLU A 4 -7.64 -35.85 -1.89
C GLU A 4 -6.93 -36.65 -0.79
N ASP A 5 -6.93 -37.96 -0.88
CA ASP A 5 -6.21 -38.87 0.02
C ASP A 5 -4.71 -38.78 -0.19
N VAL A 6 -3.99 -38.49 0.89
CA VAL A 6 -2.52 -38.49 0.89
C VAL A 6 -2.04 -39.76 1.60
N SER A 7 -1.21 -40.49 0.90
CA SER A 7 -0.65 -41.80 1.24
C SER A 7 0.05 -41.85 2.62
N LEU A 8 -0.13 -43.00 3.31
CA LEU A 8 0.50 -43.37 4.57
C LEU A 8 2.01 -43.55 4.43
N ILE A 9 2.79 -42.90 5.29
CA ILE A 9 4.23 -43.10 5.44
C ILE A 9 4.49 -43.72 6.83
N PRO A 10 5.27 -44.82 6.96
CA PRO A 10 5.59 -45.37 8.26
C PRO A 10 6.65 -44.53 8.98
N LEU A 11 6.40 -44.27 10.27
CA LEU A 11 7.22 -43.38 11.11
C LEU A 11 7.99 -44.16 12.15
N THR A 12 9.33 -43.98 12.10
CA THR A 12 10.21 -44.10 13.27
C THR A 12 10.65 -42.69 13.68
N THR A 13 10.16 -42.24 14.85
CA THR A 13 10.61 -41.06 15.60
C THR A 13 10.22 -39.68 15.04
N ILE A 14 9.19 -39.03 15.61
CA ILE A 14 8.90 -37.61 15.38
C ILE A 14 8.74 -36.89 16.71
N SER A 15 9.68 -35.97 16.97
CA SER A 15 9.44 -34.84 17.87
C SER A 15 8.78 -33.72 17.08
N SER A 16 7.87 -32.97 17.68
CA SER A 16 7.08 -31.90 17.03
C SER A 16 7.96 -30.95 16.22
N LYS A 17 7.85 -30.99 14.88
CA LYS A 17 8.47 -30.03 13.97
C LYS A 17 7.44 -29.40 13.06
N ARG A 18 7.50 -28.08 12.94
CA ARG A 18 6.78 -27.34 11.89
C ARG A 18 7.43 -27.66 10.56
N ILE A 19 6.69 -28.23 9.62
CA ILE A 19 7.16 -28.49 8.26
C ILE A 19 6.62 -27.39 7.34
N PHE A 20 7.53 -26.65 6.71
CA PHE A 20 7.19 -25.71 5.64
C PHE A 20 7.36 -26.45 4.31
N LEU A 21 6.29 -26.54 3.53
CA LEU A 21 6.35 -27.03 2.16
C LEU A 21 6.31 -25.82 1.22
N SER A 22 7.37 -25.60 0.46
CA SER A 22 7.41 -24.63 -0.62
C SER A 22 7.00 -25.34 -1.92
N GLY A 23 5.97 -24.83 -2.59
CA GLY A 23 5.58 -25.24 -3.93
C GLY A 23 5.62 -24.03 -4.86
N GLU A 24 6.08 -24.22 -6.09
CA GLU A 24 6.19 -23.17 -7.09
C GLU A 24 4.82 -22.58 -7.43
N GLY A 25 4.71 -21.25 -7.35
CA GLY A 25 3.69 -20.49 -8.06
C GLY A 25 2.47 -19.99 -7.28
N THR A 26 2.24 -20.35 -6.01
CA THR A 26 1.15 -19.79 -5.21
C THR A 26 1.52 -19.77 -3.72
N PHE A 27 1.46 -18.58 -3.08
CA PHE A 27 1.69 -18.45 -1.64
C PHE A 27 0.48 -19.01 -0.87
N PHE A 28 0.56 -20.28 -0.49
CA PHE A 28 -0.35 -20.88 0.49
C PHE A 28 0.40 -21.10 1.80
N THR A 29 -0.06 -20.48 2.87
CA THR A 29 0.40 -20.85 4.20
C THR A 29 -0.32 -22.13 4.61
N LYS A 30 0.32 -23.29 4.45
CA LYS A 30 -0.22 -24.58 4.91
C LYS A 30 0.20 -24.79 6.35
N GLN A 31 -0.75 -24.81 7.27
CA GLN A 31 -0.51 -25.20 8.64
C GLN A 31 -0.91 -26.67 8.81
N VAL A 32 0.08 -27.51 9.12
CA VAL A 32 -0.15 -28.92 9.45
C VAL A 32 -0.26 -29.04 10.96
N ILE A 33 -1.43 -29.44 11.45
CA ILE A 33 -1.63 -29.79 12.86
C ILE A 33 -1.53 -31.30 12.96
N ILE A 34 -0.61 -31.80 13.77
CA ILE A 34 -0.44 -33.23 14.06
C ILE A 34 -1.11 -33.51 15.39
N GLU A 35 -2.24 -34.18 15.37
CA GLU A 35 -2.88 -34.71 16.58
C GLU A 35 -2.63 -36.22 16.69
N SER A 36 -2.07 -36.64 17.82
CA SER A 36 -1.92 -38.06 18.16
C SER A 36 -3.14 -38.53 18.93
N ILE A 37 -3.97 -39.36 18.30
CA ILE A 37 -5.22 -39.86 18.91
C ILE A 37 -5.01 -41.26 19.54
N ALA A 38 -3.94 -41.97 19.22
CA ALA A 38 -3.57 -43.24 19.84
C ALA A 38 -2.12 -43.64 19.50
N PRO A 39 -1.45 -44.52 20.28
CA PRO A 39 -0.01 -44.84 20.10
C PRO A 39 0.37 -45.56 18.81
N LYS A 40 -0.56 -45.83 17.91
CA LYS A 40 -0.33 -46.57 16.65
C LYS A 40 -0.97 -45.93 15.40
N MET A 41 -1.72 -44.84 15.51
CA MET A 41 -2.29 -44.14 14.35
C MET A 41 -2.08 -42.64 14.49
N ILE A 42 -1.39 -42.05 13.54
CA ILE A 42 -1.26 -40.60 13.38
C ILE A 42 -2.10 -40.17 12.21
N THR A 43 -3.16 -39.42 12.46
CA THR A 43 -4.02 -38.85 11.42
C THR A 43 -3.52 -37.44 11.11
N PHE A 44 -3.13 -37.20 9.86
CA PHE A 44 -2.77 -35.86 9.40
C PHE A 44 -4.03 -35.14 8.96
N HIS A 45 -4.39 -34.09 9.67
CA HIS A 45 -5.40 -33.15 9.18
C HIS A 45 -4.71 -31.95 8.55
N LEU A 46 -4.77 -31.88 7.23
CA LEU A 46 -4.31 -30.70 6.50
C LEU A 46 -5.41 -29.65 6.54
N TYR A 47 -5.32 -28.71 7.47
CA TYR A 47 -6.18 -27.54 7.47
C TYR A 47 -5.60 -26.52 6.48
N ILE A 48 -6.15 -26.49 5.27
CA ILE A 48 -5.93 -25.38 4.36
C ILE A 48 -6.88 -24.27 4.84
N LYS A 49 -6.36 -23.32 5.62
CA LYS A 49 -7.08 -22.09 5.86
C LYS A 49 -7.09 -21.35 4.53
N LYS A 50 -8.14 -21.51 3.77
CA LYS A 50 -8.40 -20.70 2.60
C LYS A 50 -8.64 -19.29 3.15
N GLU A 51 -7.66 -18.40 3.05
CA GLU A 51 -7.96 -16.98 3.11
C GLU A 51 -8.81 -16.71 1.87
N ASP A 52 -10.12 -16.65 2.05
CA ASP A 52 -11.09 -16.51 0.95
C ASP A 52 -10.98 -15.14 0.25
N THR A 53 -10.14 -14.25 0.75
CA THR A 53 -9.94 -12.93 0.18
C THR A 53 -8.64 -12.87 -0.62
N PRO A 54 -8.69 -12.56 -1.93
CA PRO A 54 -7.48 -12.37 -2.74
C PRO A 54 -6.54 -11.33 -2.11
N MET A 55 -5.22 -11.56 -2.21
CA MET A 55 -4.18 -10.72 -1.55
C MET A 55 -4.38 -9.22 -1.80
N CYS A 56 -4.68 -8.82 -3.02
CA CYS A 56 -4.93 -7.41 -3.38
C CYS A 56 -6.13 -6.84 -2.61
N ILE A 57 -7.23 -7.58 -2.52
CA ILE A 57 -8.42 -7.15 -1.78
C ILE A 57 -8.13 -7.09 -0.28
N ALA A 58 -7.40 -8.07 0.27
CA ALA A 58 -7.00 -8.06 1.67
C ALA A 58 -6.14 -6.83 2.01
N THR A 59 -5.21 -6.43 1.13
CA THR A 59 -4.40 -5.21 1.28
C THR A 59 -5.28 -3.95 1.25
N MET A 60 -6.22 -3.87 0.30
CA MET A 60 -7.16 -2.74 0.22
C MET A 60 -8.06 -2.63 1.46
N GLN A 61 -8.50 -3.75 2.03
CA GLN A 61 -9.30 -3.79 3.25
C GLN A 61 -8.51 -3.28 4.47
N LYS A 62 -7.25 -3.69 4.61
CA LYS A 62 -6.37 -3.32 5.73
C LYS A 62 -5.91 -1.87 5.64
N ARG A 63 -5.66 -1.36 4.44
CA ARG A 63 -5.06 -0.04 4.23
C ARG A 63 -5.88 1.09 4.88
N ARG A 64 -5.21 1.87 5.71
CA ARG A 64 -5.75 3.10 6.32
C ARG A 64 -4.77 4.26 6.10
N SER A 65 -5.26 5.48 6.20
CA SER A 65 -4.41 6.69 6.14
C SER A 65 -3.71 6.89 7.49
N ILE A 66 -2.43 6.53 7.55
CA ILE A 66 -1.59 6.62 8.74
C ILE A 66 -0.90 7.98 8.78
N ARG A 67 -1.01 8.68 9.92
CA ARG A 67 -0.45 10.02 10.15
C ARG A 67 0.43 10.09 11.40
N LYS A 68 0.57 8.99 12.14
CA LYS A 68 1.47 8.86 13.29
C LYS A 68 2.48 7.76 13.01
N PHE A 69 3.75 8.13 12.98
CA PHE A 69 4.82 7.23 12.60
C PHE A 69 5.80 7.01 13.75
N VAL A 70 6.32 5.80 13.82
CA VAL A 70 7.44 5.47 14.72
C VAL A 70 8.69 6.18 14.19
N LYS A 71 9.52 6.70 15.10
CA LYS A 71 10.81 7.33 14.76
C LYS A 71 11.85 6.25 14.38
N LYS A 72 11.59 5.53 13.29
CA LYS A 72 12.45 4.49 12.74
C LYS A 72 12.60 4.74 11.24
N PRO A 73 13.83 4.80 10.70
CA PRO A 73 14.05 4.89 9.26
C PRO A 73 13.39 3.72 8.52
N VAL A 74 12.95 3.96 7.29
CA VAL A 74 12.53 2.92 6.37
C VAL A 74 13.78 2.33 5.72
N GLU A 75 13.89 1.02 5.71
CA GLU A 75 15.01 0.29 5.12
C GLU A 75 15.09 0.52 3.60
N GLY A 76 16.31 0.63 3.04
CA GLY A 76 16.53 0.87 1.61
C GLY A 76 15.79 -0.13 0.72
N GLU A 77 15.84 -1.42 1.04
CA GLU A 77 15.12 -2.47 0.30
C GLU A 77 13.61 -2.22 0.23
N LYS A 78 13.01 -1.68 1.29
CA LYS A 78 11.58 -1.32 1.29
C LYS A 78 11.31 -0.08 0.43
N ILE A 79 12.23 0.88 0.43
CA ILE A 79 12.13 2.06 -0.46
C ILE A 79 12.19 1.60 -1.91
N ASP A 80 13.09 0.68 -2.25
CA ASP A 80 13.22 0.12 -3.60
C ASP A 80 11.94 -0.61 -4.03
N MET A 81 11.33 -1.40 -3.14
CA MET A 81 10.03 -2.06 -3.39
C MET A 81 8.91 -1.06 -3.64
N LEU A 82 8.88 0.05 -2.90
CA LEU A 82 7.89 1.11 -3.08
C LEU A 82 8.05 1.79 -4.45
N ILE A 83 9.29 2.11 -4.83
CA ILE A 83 9.63 2.72 -6.12
C ILE A 83 9.23 1.77 -7.26
N GLU A 84 9.60 0.48 -7.16
CA GLU A 84 9.24 -0.52 -8.16
C GLU A 84 7.74 -0.62 -8.36
N ALA A 85 6.96 -0.65 -7.27
CA ALA A 85 5.50 -0.71 -7.34
C ALA A 85 4.90 0.50 -8.06
N ALA A 86 5.41 1.70 -7.81
CA ALA A 86 4.97 2.92 -8.48
C ALA A 86 5.36 2.94 -9.96
N LEU A 87 6.58 2.54 -10.31
CA LEU A 87 7.04 2.47 -11.70
C LEU A 87 6.31 1.41 -12.53
N ARG A 88 5.71 0.40 -11.89
CA ARG A 88 4.85 -0.61 -12.54
C ARG A 88 3.39 -0.17 -12.70
N SER A 89 3.02 1.03 -12.29
CA SER A 89 1.67 1.55 -12.46
C SER A 89 1.33 1.68 -13.94
N PRO A 90 0.07 1.47 -14.33
CA PRO A 90 -0.35 1.79 -15.70
C PRO A 90 -0.42 3.31 -15.89
N SER A 91 -0.16 3.76 -17.11
CA SER A 91 -0.36 5.14 -17.54
C SER A 91 -1.06 5.20 -18.89
N SER A 92 -1.69 6.32 -19.18
CA SER A 92 -2.31 6.54 -20.48
C SER A 92 -1.28 6.39 -21.59
N ARG A 93 -1.59 5.58 -22.60
CA ARG A 93 -0.72 5.30 -23.76
C ARG A 93 0.69 4.82 -23.39
N GLY A 94 0.93 4.42 -22.13
CA GLY A 94 2.24 4.02 -21.62
C GLY A 94 3.26 5.16 -21.57
N LEU A 95 2.81 6.40 -21.44
CA LEU A 95 3.68 7.60 -21.50
C LEU A 95 4.51 7.80 -20.23
N ASN A 96 4.02 7.28 -19.08
CA ASN A 96 4.71 7.32 -17.78
C ASN A 96 5.20 8.73 -17.38
N PRO A 97 4.32 9.76 -17.37
CA PRO A 97 4.72 11.16 -17.19
C PRO A 97 5.12 11.51 -15.76
N TRP A 98 5.17 10.53 -14.87
CA TRP A 98 5.51 10.72 -13.45
C TRP A 98 7.01 10.87 -13.23
N GLU A 99 7.32 11.69 -12.25
CA GLU A 99 8.64 11.79 -11.63
C GLU A 99 8.47 11.70 -10.10
N PHE A 100 9.38 11.04 -9.41
CA PHE A 100 9.29 10.85 -7.97
C PHE A 100 10.53 11.39 -7.27
N ILE A 101 10.33 12.19 -6.21
CA ILE A 101 11.43 12.65 -5.36
C ILE A 101 11.31 11.94 -4.02
N VAL A 102 12.29 11.10 -3.70
CA VAL A 102 12.39 10.38 -2.43
C VAL A 102 13.06 11.29 -1.40
N VAL A 103 12.36 11.60 -0.32
CA VAL A 103 12.83 12.50 0.73
C VAL A 103 12.95 11.73 2.04
N THR A 104 14.17 11.57 2.53
CA THR A 104 14.48 10.94 3.82
C THR A 104 15.15 11.91 4.79
N GLU A 105 15.60 13.08 4.29
CA GLU A 105 16.24 14.10 5.09
C GLU A 105 15.21 14.79 5.99
N LYS A 106 15.42 14.70 7.31
CA LYS A 106 14.51 15.25 8.31
C LYS A 106 14.23 16.74 8.12
N GLY A 107 15.27 17.54 7.83
CA GLY A 107 15.11 18.98 7.61
C GLY A 107 14.24 19.33 6.41
N LEU A 108 14.30 18.52 5.34
CA LEU A 108 13.41 18.67 4.18
C LEU A 108 11.98 18.25 4.52
N LEU A 109 11.77 17.13 5.23
CA LEU A 109 10.44 16.67 5.66
C LEU A 109 9.77 17.72 6.58
N GLU A 110 10.54 18.38 7.47
CA GLU A 110 10.05 19.46 8.31
C GLU A 110 9.65 20.70 7.48
N LYS A 111 10.40 21.05 6.44
CA LYS A 111 10.02 22.13 5.52
C LYS A 111 8.76 21.74 4.71
N LEU A 112 8.74 20.56 4.12
CA LEU A 112 7.60 20.08 3.33
C LEU A 112 6.32 19.90 4.15
N SER A 113 6.42 19.66 5.46
CA SER A 113 5.26 19.58 6.35
C SER A 113 4.48 20.91 6.44
N LYS A 114 5.11 22.02 6.08
CA LYS A 114 4.53 23.37 6.06
C LYS A 114 3.92 23.73 4.69
N ALA A 115 3.87 22.80 3.75
CA ALA A 115 3.39 23.04 2.38
C ALA A 115 1.94 23.54 2.33
N LYS A 116 1.15 23.26 3.35
CA LYS A 116 -0.24 23.72 3.48
C LYS A 116 -0.51 24.27 4.89
N PRO A 117 -1.53 25.14 5.04
CA PRO A 117 -1.96 25.57 6.36
C PRO A 117 -2.43 24.40 7.25
N ASN A 118 -3.02 23.37 6.67
CA ASN A 118 -3.55 22.20 7.40
C ASN A 118 -3.42 20.92 6.57
N GLY A 119 -3.18 19.78 7.26
CA GLY A 119 -3.22 18.45 6.67
C GLY A 119 -1.92 17.99 6.00
N SER A 120 -0.81 18.67 6.26
CA SER A 120 0.55 18.24 5.91
C SER A 120 1.49 18.16 7.12
N GLU A 121 1.08 18.62 8.28
CA GLU A 121 1.91 18.80 9.48
C GLU A 121 2.53 17.49 9.97
N PHE A 122 1.82 16.39 9.80
CA PHE A 122 2.30 15.08 10.25
C PHE A 122 3.51 14.57 9.46
N LEU A 123 3.81 15.15 8.27
CA LEU A 123 4.95 14.78 7.45
C LEU A 123 6.28 15.01 8.18
N GLN A 124 6.38 16.01 9.06
CA GLN A 124 7.58 16.25 9.88
C GLN A 124 7.98 15.06 10.77
N ASN A 125 7.03 14.17 11.07
CA ASN A 125 7.23 12.98 11.89
C ASN A 125 7.33 11.69 11.06
N ALA A 126 7.13 11.76 9.75
CA ALA A 126 7.33 10.63 8.86
C ALA A 126 8.82 10.42 8.58
N PRO A 127 9.32 9.17 8.57
CA PRO A 127 10.71 8.88 8.21
C PRO A 127 10.96 8.95 6.70
N LEU A 128 9.91 8.98 5.88
CA LEU A 128 9.97 8.97 4.42
C LEU A 128 8.82 9.79 3.84
N GLY A 129 9.13 10.62 2.86
CA GLY A 129 8.17 11.30 2.00
C GLY A 129 8.49 11.03 0.54
N ILE A 130 7.48 10.77 -0.29
CA ILE A 130 7.62 10.70 -1.74
C ILE A 130 6.85 11.87 -2.33
N VAL A 131 7.54 12.81 -2.97
CA VAL A 131 6.89 13.87 -3.74
C VAL A 131 6.59 13.34 -5.13
N VAL A 132 5.31 13.30 -5.47
CA VAL A 132 4.81 12.76 -6.73
C VAL A 132 4.58 13.91 -7.69
N CYS A 133 5.35 13.92 -8.74
CA CYS A 133 5.36 14.93 -9.80
C CYS A 133 4.90 14.33 -11.13
N GLY A 134 4.48 15.19 -12.05
CA GLY A 134 4.14 14.80 -13.41
C GLY A 134 4.48 15.89 -14.42
N ASN A 135 4.76 15.45 -15.65
CA ASN A 135 5.05 16.33 -16.78
C ASN A 135 3.81 16.47 -17.69
N PRO A 136 3.07 17.59 -17.64
CA PRO A 136 1.91 17.80 -18.50
C PRO A 136 2.24 17.94 -20.00
N GLU A 137 3.50 18.18 -20.36
CA GLU A 137 3.94 18.20 -21.76
C GLU A 137 4.05 16.78 -22.35
N GLU A 138 4.24 15.76 -21.49
CA GLU A 138 4.34 14.36 -21.91
C GLU A 138 2.96 13.68 -21.96
N SER A 139 2.02 14.07 -21.07
CA SER A 139 0.70 13.46 -21.00
C SER A 139 -0.36 14.45 -20.52
N ASP A 140 -1.42 14.55 -21.26
CA ASP A 140 -2.64 15.29 -20.90
C ASP A 140 -3.40 14.64 -19.71
N THR A 141 -3.13 13.37 -19.43
CA THR A 141 -3.66 12.61 -18.30
C THR A 141 -2.64 12.45 -17.15
N TRP A 142 -1.67 13.36 -17.05
CA TRP A 142 -0.63 13.27 -16.03
C TRP A 142 -1.18 13.22 -14.59
N ILE A 143 -2.34 13.83 -14.35
CA ILE A 143 -2.99 13.85 -13.02
C ILE A 143 -3.48 12.46 -12.65
N GLU A 144 -4.21 11.79 -13.55
CA GLU A 144 -4.70 10.43 -13.37
C GLU A 144 -3.53 9.46 -13.22
N ASP A 145 -2.54 9.57 -14.10
CA ASP A 145 -1.35 8.71 -14.10
C ASP A 145 -0.58 8.81 -12.77
N THR A 146 -0.31 10.03 -12.29
CA THR A 146 0.37 10.26 -11.01
C THR A 146 -0.48 9.86 -9.81
N SER A 147 -1.80 9.99 -9.90
CA SER A 147 -2.73 9.54 -8.85
C SER A 147 -2.74 8.01 -8.73
N ILE A 148 -2.71 7.29 -9.86
CA ILE A 148 -2.60 5.82 -9.89
C ILE A 148 -1.26 5.37 -9.28
N ALA A 149 -0.15 6.00 -9.67
CA ALA A 149 1.16 5.72 -9.09
C ALA A 149 1.21 6.00 -7.57
N SER A 150 0.58 7.08 -7.13
CA SER A 150 0.44 7.38 -5.69
C SER A 150 -0.34 6.29 -4.93
N MET A 151 -1.39 5.73 -5.52
CA MET A 151 -2.12 4.62 -4.92
C MET A 151 -1.27 3.34 -4.86
N SER A 152 -0.42 3.11 -5.88
CA SER A 152 0.54 1.99 -5.88
C SER A 152 1.52 2.08 -4.71
N PHE A 153 2.06 3.27 -4.39
CA PHE A 153 2.87 3.48 -3.18
C PHE A 153 2.11 3.08 -1.91
N LEU A 154 0.85 3.50 -1.78
CA LEU A 154 0.06 3.23 -0.57
C LEU A 154 -0.28 1.75 -0.40
N LEU A 155 -0.57 1.03 -1.49
CA LEU A 155 -0.85 -0.40 -1.45
C LEU A 155 0.42 -1.21 -1.19
N ALA A 156 1.52 -0.84 -1.85
CA ALA A 156 2.82 -1.46 -1.61
C ALA A 156 3.26 -1.27 -0.15
N ALA A 157 3.12 -0.06 0.39
CA ALA A 157 3.44 0.22 1.80
C ALA A 157 2.68 -0.70 2.75
N GLU A 158 1.36 -0.83 2.60
CA GLU A 158 0.55 -1.74 3.41
C GLU A 158 1.02 -3.19 3.29
N SER A 159 1.35 -3.65 2.06
CA SER A 159 1.78 -5.04 1.81
C SER A 159 3.12 -5.40 2.46
N ILE A 160 3.99 -4.43 2.68
CA ILE A 160 5.33 -4.62 3.30
C ILE A 160 5.38 -4.15 4.77
N GLY A 161 4.21 -3.92 5.39
CA GLY A 161 4.08 -3.57 6.80
C GLY A 161 4.44 -2.11 7.12
N LEU A 162 4.32 -1.21 6.16
CA LEU A 162 4.38 0.23 6.36
C LEU A 162 2.98 0.84 6.30
N GLY A 163 2.82 1.98 6.95
CA GLY A 163 1.64 2.83 6.78
C GLY A 163 1.94 4.02 5.89
N GLY A 164 0.90 4.58 5.27
CA GLY A 164 1.06 5.79 4.48
C GLY A 164 -0.16 6.69 4.46
N CYS A 165 0.06 7.94 4.06
CA CYS A 165 -1.02 8.91 3.86
C CYS A 165 -0.71 9.82 2.68
N TRP A 166 -1.71 10.01 1.83
CA TRP A 166 -1.74 11.00 0.75
C TRP A 166 -1.86 12.41 1.34
N ILE A 167 -1.03 13.32 0.87
CA ILE A 167 -1.09 14.76 1.13
C ILE A 167 -1.32 15.44 -0.21
N GLN A 168 -2.52 15.95 -0.45
CA GLN A 168 -2.85 16.68 -1.68
C GLN A 168 -2.05 17.96 -1.75
N ILE A 169 -1.40 18.23 -2.90
CA ILE A 169 -0.61 19.43 -3.18
C ILE A 169 -1.22 20.22 -4.33
N ARG A 170 -1.54 19.58 -5.45
CA ARG A 170 -2.18 20.20 -6.59
C ARG A 170 -3.44 20.95 -6.15
N ASP A 171 -3.61 22.18 -6.65
CA ASP A 171 -4.72 23.08 -6.34
C ASP A 171 -4.89 23.35 -4.82
N ARG A 172 -3.77 23.41 -4.09
CA ARG A 172 -3.73 23.84 -2.69
C ARG A 172 -2.85 25.09 -2.53
N MET A 173 -3.21 25.91 -1.55
CA MET A 173 -2.44 27.09 -1.18
C MET A 173 -1.54 26.76 0.00
N HIS A 174 -0.32 27.30 -0.04
CA HIS A 174 0.58 27.34 1.11
C HIS A 174 0.11 28.40 2.10
N ASP A 175 -0.17 29.57 1.58
CA ASP A 175 -0.69 30.73 2.31
C ASP A 175 -1.67 31.54 1.43
N TYR A 176 -1.90 32.80 1.75
CA TYR A 176 -2.80 33.67 0.96
C TYR A 176 -2.20 34.15 -0.36
N VAL A 177 -0.89 33.92 -0.60
CA VAL A 177 -0.15 34.51 -1.73
C VAL A 177 0.37 33.43 -2.67
N ILE A 178 0.98 32.35 -2.14
CA ILE A 178 1.64 31.33 -2.94
C ILE A 178 0.94 29.97 -2.83
N THR A 179 1.03 29.20 -3.90
CA THR A 179 0.52 27.83 -3.95
C THR A 179 1.43 26.87 -3.20
N SER A 180 0.88 25.76 -2.71
CA SER A 180 1.67 24.65 -2.14
C SER A 180 2.71 24.12 -3.12
N GLU A 181 2.37 24.08 -4.39
CA GLU A 181 3.25 23.66 -5.47
C GLU A 181 4.45 24.62 -5.61
N ALA A 182 4.23 25.93 -5.64
CA ALA A 182 5.30 26.93 -5.73
C ALA A 182 6.24 26.84 -4.52
N TYR A 183 5.68 26.69 -3.31
CA TYR A 183 6.47 26.52 -2.09
C TYR A 183 7.38 25.28 -2.14
N ILE A 184 6.85 24.13 -2.55
CA ILE A 184 7.62 22.89 -2.63
C ILE A 184 8.66 22.96 -3.73
N ARG A 185 8.32 23.56 -4.88
CA ARG A 185 9.21 23.76 -6.02
C ARG A 185 10.48 24.51 -5.61
N GLU A 186 10.35 25.57 -4.82
CA GLU A 186 11.50 26.33 -4.31
C GLU A 186 12.40 25.48 -3.43
N ILE A 187 11.80 24.70 -2.48
CA ILE A 187 12.56 23.85 -1.56
C ILE A 187 13.33 22.74 -2.25
N LEU A 188 12.73 22.12 -3.27
CA LEU A 188 13.28 20.93 -3.93
C LEU A 188 13.89 21.22 -5.32
N HIS A 189 13.94 22.49 -5.73
CA HIS A 189 14.46 22.94 -7.02
C HIS A 189 13.80 22.25 -8.23
N ILE A 190 12.48 22.06 -8.16
CA ILE A 190 11.70 21.40 -9.21
C ILE A 190 11.52 22.37 -10.40
N PRO A 191 11.80 21.97 -11.65
CA PRO A 191 11.59 22.80 -12.84
C PRO A 191 10.13 23.25 -12.99
N GLU A 192 9.90 24.43 -13.58
CA GLU A 192 8.55 25.00 -13.75
C GLU A 192 7.60 24.12 -14.57
N LYS A 193 8.12 23.44 -15.58
CA LYS A 193 7.36 22.52 -16.43
C LYS A 193 6.81 21.29 -15.68
N ILE A 194 7.42 20.93 -14.58
CA ILE A 194 7.02 19.78 -13.76
C ILE A 194 5.98 20.22 -12.73
N ARG A 195 4.86 19.54 -12.67
CA ARG A 195 3.75 19.79 -11.75
C ARG A 195 3.80 18.82 -10.58
N ILE A 196 3.27 19.25 -9.44
CA ILE A 196 3.29 18.44 -8.21
C ILE A 196 1.86 18.06 -7.87
N GLU A 197 1.56 16.73 -7.90
CA GLU A 197 0.22 16.22 -7.57
C GLU A 197 0.06 16.06 -6.06
N SER A 198 1.01 15.38 -5.40
CA SER A 198 0.87 14.97 -4.01
C SER A 198 2.22 14.75 -3.33
N ILE A 199 2.17 14.58 -2.00
CA ILE A 199 3.25 13.95 -1.22
C ILE A 199 2.66 12.73 -0.53
N ILE A 200 3.35 11.60 -0.60
CA ILE A 200 3.00 10.39 0.14
C ILE A 200 3.91 10.29 1.36
N ALA A 201 3.34 10.50 2.55
CA ALA A 201 4.04 10.26 3.82
C ALA A 201 4.03 8.77 4.12
N LEU A 202 5.18 8.19 4.47
CA LEU A 202 5.37 6.75 4.65
C LEU A 202 6.21 6.45 5.90
N GLY A 203 5.93 5.33 6.55
CA GLY A 203 6.70 4.86 7.71
C GLY A 203 5.97 3.78 8.48
N TYR A 204 6.57 3.34 9.58
CA TYR A 204 5.95 2.39 10.49
C TYR A 204 4.86 3.08 11.31
N ALA A 205 3.66 2.52 11.33
CA ALA A 205 2.54 3.07 12.09
C ALA A 205 2.77 2.92 13.61
N VAL A 206 2.48 3.96 14.39
CA VAL A 206 2.49 3.90 15.87
C VAL A 206 1.31 3.07 16.38
N GLU A 207 0.18 3.16 15.69
CA GLU A 207 -1.08 2.54 16.09
C GLU A 207 -1.75 1.84 14.90
N SER A 208 -2.45 0.74 15.16
CA SER A 208 -3.28 0.09 14.17
C SER A 208 -4.65 0.79 14.12
N ILE A 209 -5.03 1.26 12.94
CA ILE A 209 -6.37 1.79 12.71
C ILE A 209 -7.22 0.63 12.15
N PRO A 210 -8.38 0.30 12.76
CA PRO A 210 -9.19 -0.82 12.29
C PRO A 210 -9.65 -0.60 10.83
N PRO A 211 -9.73 -1.66 10.03
CA PRO A 211 -10.30 -1.62 8.69
C PRO A 211 -11.71 -1.06 8.68
N ARG A 212 -12.14 -0.51 7.54
CA ARG A 212 -13.56 -0.21 7.35
C ARG A 212 -14.36 -1.51 7.26
N THR A 213 -15.51 -1.53 7.90
CA THR A 213 -16.44 -2.66 7.80
C THR A 213 -17.19 -2.63 6.47
N LYS A 214 -17.83 -3.73 6.10
CA LYS A 214 -18.63 -3.78 4.86
C LYS A 214 -19.81 -2.81 4.89
N GLU A 215 -20.36 -2.57 6.08
CA GLU A 215 -21.50 -1.68 6.34
C GLU A 215 -21.12 -0.20 6.14
N GLU A 216 -19.85 0.14 6.29
CA GLU A 216 -19.33 1.50 6.01
C GLU A 216 -19.09 1.77 4.51
N LEU A 217 -19.21 0.74 3.66
CA LEU A 217 -19.02 0.88 2.22
C LEU A 217 -20.32 1.39 1.57
N GLN A 218 -20.18 2.38 0.70
CA GLN A 218 -21.30 3.10 0.11
C GLN A 218 -21.82 2.39 -1.15
N TYR A 219 -22.37 1.19 -0.98
CA TYR A 219 -22.91 0.38 -2.08
C TYR A 219 -24.05 1.05 -2.84
N GLU A 220 -24.76 1.99 -2.21
CA GLU A 220 -25.80 2.81 -2.80
C GLU A 220 -25.31 3.69 -3.95
N LYS A 221 -23.97 3.88 -4.06
CA LYS A 221 -23.33 4.63 -5.17
C LYS A 221 -23.01 3.76 -6.38
N ILE A 222 -23.37 2.49 -6.37
CA ILE A 222 -23.11 1.54 -7.45
C ILE A 222 -24.38 1.35 -8.26
N TYR A 223 -24.28 1.55 -9.57
CA TYR A 223 -25.39 1.46 -10.50
C TYR A 223 -25.14 0.37 -11.54
N LEU A 224 -26.21 -0.31 -11.98
CA LEU A 224 -26.17 -1.35 -13.00
C LEU A 224 -26.69 -0.81 -14.33
N ASN A 225 -25.83 -0.75 -15.34
CA ASN A 225 -26.08 -0.32 -16.71
C ASN A 225 -26.47 1.16 -16.89
N PHE A 226 -27.34 1.70 -16.04
CA PHE A 226 -27.82 3.08 -16.11
C PHE A 226 -27.66 3.79 -14.77
N TYR A 227 -27.39 5.09 -14.80
CA TYR A 227 -27.36 5.92 -13.60
C TYR A 227 -28.71 5.80 -12.84
N GLU A 228 -28.67 5.84 -11.51
CA GLU A 228 -29.83 5.64 -10.59
C GLU A 228 -30.45 4.23 -10.57
N LYS A 229 -30.04 3.31 -11.45
CA LYS A 229 -30.42 1.90 -11.33
C LYS A 229 -29.50 1.18 -10.36
N THR A 230 -29.87 1.13 -9.09
CA THR A 230 -29.03 0.55 -8.03
C THR A 230 -28.60 -0.88 -8.35
N TYR A 231 -27.30 -1.14 -8.19
CA TYR A 231 -26.75 -2.50 -8.20
C TYR A 231 -27.08 -3.18 -6.87
N LYS A 232 -27.79 -4.30 -6.94
CA LYS A 232 -28.08 -5.14 -5.76
C LYS A 232 -26.99 -6.21 -5.66
N LEU A 233 -26.26 -6.19 -4.55
CA LEU A 233 -25.33 -7.24 -4.15
C LEU A 233 -26.07 -8.42 -3.53
#